data_6acaf5b7ba6a3856578e715195276560
#
_entry.id   6acaf5b7ba6a3856578e715195276560
#
_cell.length_a   1.000
_cell.length_b   1.000
_cell.length_c   1.000
_cell.angle_alpha   90.00
_cell.angle_beta   90.00
_cell.angle_gamma   90.00
#
_symmetry.space_group_name_H-M   'P 1'
#
loop_
_entity.id
_entity.type
_entity.pdbx_description
1 polymer ?
#
loop_
_entity_poly.entity_id
_entity_poly.type
_entity_poly.pdbx_seq_one_letter_code
_entity_poly.pdbx_strand_id
1 'polypeptide(L)'
;GYEKPDFITINRFRNRVKDEINDIFTQIVLLLCARGFVSLDVEYVDGTKIESKANKYTFVWRKTVERNRAKLLEKIKALLEQVDEAIAQDKCNVDERMEFTPTQLSEMSAELNTALSSLSVTTDKKEKERRKKLQKTAKELEKHSKKLSEYNQHLDTLGERNSYSKTDKDATFMRMKEDAMNNGQTKPGYNLQIGTEGQFITDFALFPNPTDTLTYIPFMESFKNRYEALPSTEIADSGYGSEENYRFLEEHGIEAFVKYNRFHIEQRPRYVQDPFRSENFYYNEKEDYCVCPMGQHMNRIGQRRVKTESGYISERHRYQAQNCNGCPLRPLCFKATGNRIIERNQICLYSAAIY
;
A
#
# COMPACT_ATOMS: atom_id res chain seq x y z
N GLY A 1 43.70 8.20 -24.84
CA GLY A 1 44.11 6.84 -24.54
C GLY A 1 42.93 5.90 -24.57
N TYR A 2 43.10 4.75 -25.19
CA TYR A 2 42.08 3.69 -25.29
C TYR A 2 42.18 2.67 -24.14
N GLU A 3 42.69 3.08 -22.97
CA GLU A 3 42.72 2.21 -21.79
C GLU A 3 41.34 2.02 -21.24
N LYS A 4 40.89 0.77 -21.13
CA LYS A 4 39.63 0.42 -20.52
C LYS A 4 39.76 0.66 -19.00
N PRO A 5 38.87 1.47 -18.40
CA PRO A 5 38.90 1.68 -16.95
C PRO A 5 38.62 0.36 -16.23
N ASP A 6 39.29 0.16 -15.11
CA ASP A 6 39.08 -0.99 -14.24
C ASP A 6 37.72 -0.87 -13.50
N PHE A 7 37.28 -1.96 -12.90
CA PHE A 7 35.99 -2.01 -12.18
C PHE A 7 35.96 -1.07 -10.97
N ILE A 8 37.11 -0.79 -10.34
CA ILE A 8 37.17 0.13 -9.20
C ILE A 8 36.96 1.56 -9.67
N THR A 9 37.59 1.94 -10.80
CA THR A 9 37.40 3.26 -11.41
C THR A 9 35.96 3.48 -11.81
N ILE A 10 35.30 2.48 -12.45
CA ILE A 10 33.88 2.54 -12.82
C ILE A 10 32.98 2.69 -11.57
N ASN A 11 33.26 1.91 -10.50
CA ASN A 11 32.49 1.98 -9.27
C ASN A 11 32.68 3.32 -8.53
N ARG A 12 33.89 3.86 -8.49
CA ARG A 12 34.17 5.19 -7.92
C ARG A 12 33.44 6.30 -8.71
N PHE A 13 33.46 6.21 -10.04
CA PHE A 13 32.76 7.14 -10.92
C PHE A 13 31.24 7.08 -10.63
N ARG A 14 30.64 5.87 -10.64
CA ARG A 14 29.23 5.68 -10.32
C ARG A 14 28.86 6.30 -8.96
N ASN A 15 29.65 6.08 -7.92
CA ASN A 15 29.39 6.65 -6.60
C ASN A 15 29.53 8.17 -6.57
N ARG A 16 30.37 8.75 -7.42
CA ARG A 16 30.53 10.21 -7.54
C ARG A 16 29.34 10.87 -8.22
N VAL A 17 28.79 10.24 -9.26
CA VAL A 17 27.67 10.81 -10.06
C VAL A 17 26.30 10.32 -9.63
N LYS A 18 26.17 9.54 -8.56
CA LYS A 18 24.90 8.92 -8.16
C LYS A 18 23.79 9.93 -7.89
N ASP A 19 24.14 11.08 -7.34
CA ASP A 19 23.18 12.13 -6.98
C ASP A 19 22.79 12.98 -8.21
N GLU A 20 23.65 12.98 -9.26
CA GLU A 20 23.48 13.73 -10.52
C GLU A 20 22.93 12.85 -11.66
N ILE A 21 22.71 11.53 -11.42
CA ILE A 21 22.37 10.59 -12.49
C ILE A 21 21.04 10.94 -13.17
N ASN A 22 20.09 11.44 -12.40
CA ASN A 22 18.78 11.86 -12.91
C ASN A 22 18.90 13.09 -13.84
N ASP A 23 19.73 14.07 -13.44
CA ASP A 23 19.94 15.27 -14.24
C ASP A 23 20.70 14.96 -15.54
N ILE A 24 21.75 14.11 -15.44
CA ILE A 24 22.47 13.62 -16.61
C ILE A 24 21.54 12.91 -17.58
N PHE A 25 20.67 12.02 -17.07
CA PHE A 25 19.68 11.32 -17.87
C PHE A 25 18.73 12.30 -18.57
N THR A 26 18.17 13.27 -17.82
CA THR A 26 17.31 14.31 -18.34
C THR A 26 17.96 15.08 -19.50
N GLN A 27 19.22 15.50 -19.32
CA GLN A 27 19.97 16.22 -20.36
C GLN A 27 20.18 15.37 -21.61
N ILE A 28 20.41 14.06 -21.46
CA ILE A 28 20.53 13.13 -22.60
C ILE A 28 19.22 13.05 -23.35
N VAL A 29 18.07 12.89 -22.66
CA VAL A 29 16.77 12.84 -23.31
C VAL A 29 16.44 14.16 -24.01
N LEU A 30 16.69 15.31 -23.38
CA LEU A 30 16.50 16.62 -24.00
C LEU A 30 17.40 16.82 -25.25
N LEU A 31 18.61 16.25 -25.23
CA LEU A 31 19.45 16.24 -26.43
C LEU A 31 18.85 15.39 -27.56
N LEU A 32 18.22 14.25 -27.24
CA LEU A 32 17.49 13.42 -28.21
C LEU A 32 16.27 14.16 -28.76
N CYS A 33 15.54 14.90 -27.93
CA CYS A 33 14.45 15.78 -28.38
C CYS A 33 14.96 16.86 -29.33
N ALA A 34 16.04 17.55 -29.00
CA ALA A 34 16.65 18.58 -29.84
C ALA A 34 17.13 18.02 -31.19
N ARG A 35 17.40 16.72 -31.27
CA ARG A 35 17.79 16.02 -32.51
C ARG A 35 16.60 15.40 -33.25
N GLY A 36 15.38 15.49 -32.72
CA GLY A 36 14.16 14.96 -33.32
C GLY A 36 14.02 13.43 -33.24
N PHE A 37 14.73 12.77 -32.32
CA PHE A 37 14.60 11.33 -32.09
C PHE A 37 13.45 10.98 -31.13
N VAL A 38 13.08 11.91 -30.25
CA VAL A 38 12.04 11.79 -29.23
C VAL A 38 11.25 13.11 -29.23
N SER A 39 9.94 13.05 -29.07
CA SER A 39 9.07 14.23 -28.97
C SER A 39 8.61 14.53 -27.55
N LEU A 40 8.53 13.53 -26.70
CA LEU A 40 7.88 13.51 -25.37
C LEU A 40 6.36 13.71 -25.45
N ASP A 41 5.77 13.55 -26.65
CA ASP A 41 4.31 13.65 -26.85
C ASP A 41 3.60 12.34 -26.59
N VAL A 42 4.26 11.21 -26.85
CA VAL A 42 3.70 9.88 -26.71
C VAL A 42 4.58 9.07 -25.77
N GLU A 43 4.01 8.56 -24.68
CA GLU A 43 4.75 7.73 -23.75
C GLU A 43 4.14 6.32 -23.61
N TYR A 44 4.99 5.31 -23.70
CA TYR A 44 4.65 3.91 -23.41
C TYR A 44 5.20 3.55 -22.03
N VAL A 45 4.32 3.24 -21.08
CA VAL A 45 4.72 2.87 -19.73
C VAL A 45 4.57 1.37 -19.50
N ASP A 46 5.64 0.74 -19.03
CA ASP A 46 5.63 -0.65 -18.57
C ASP A 46 6.45 -0.77 -17.27
N GLY A 47 5.97 -1.64 -16.36
CA GLY A 47 6.60 -1.92 -15.09
C GLY A 47 7.31 -3.27 -15.07
N THR A 48 8.50 -3.31 -14.49
CA THR A 48 9.20 -4.56 -14.21
C THR A 48 9.66 -4.62 -12.76
N LYS A 49 9.86 -5.85 -12.25
CA LYS A 49 10.28 -6.05 -10.85
C LYS A 49 11.74 -6.44 -10.80
N ILE A 50 12.52 -5.68 -10.03
CA ILE A 50 13.95 -5.92 -9.81
C ILE A 50 14.14 -6.51 -8.41
N GLU A 51 14.79 -7.68 -8.34
CA GLU A 51 15.13 -8.33 -7.08
C GLU A 51 16.27 -7.56 -6.37
N SER A 52 16.05 -7.24 -5.09
CA SER A 52 17.10 -6.72 -4.22
C SER A 52 18.02 -7.85 -3.79
N LYS A 53 19.33 -7.55 -3.62
CA LYS A 53 20.30 -8.48 -3.01
C LYS A 53 20.07 -8.68 -1.50
N ALA A 54 18.96 -8.21 -0.96
CA ALA A 54 18.61 -8.37 0.44
C ALA A 54 18.36 -9.84 0.83
N ASN A 55 18.62 -10.15 2.10
CA ASN A 55 18.33 -11.49 2.62
C ASN A 55 16.81 -11.71 2.67
N LYS A 56 16.34 -12.67 1.87
CA LYS A 56 14.91 -13.03 1.75
C LYS A 56 14.30 -13.59 3.04
N TYR A 57 15.10 -13.99 4.01
CA TYR A 57 14.62 -14.54 5.30
C TYR A 57 14.52 -13.49 6.41
N THR A 58 15.00 -12.27 6.18
CA THR A 58 14.96 -11.17 7.15
C THR A 58 13.82 -10.19 6.83
N PHE A 59 12.59 -10.66 6.89
CA PHE A 59 11.40 -9.89 6.58
C PHE A 59 10.69 -9.35 7.82
N VAL A 60 10.06 -8.20 7.68
CA VAL A 60 9.16 -7.60 8.66
C VAL A 60 7.80 -7.38 7.99
N TRP A 61 6.72 -7.93 8.56
CA TRP A 61 5.36 -7.80 8.04
C TRP A 61 4.53 -6.90 8.93
N ARG A 62 3.86 -5.91 8.37
CA ARG A 62 2.97 -4.96 9.06
C ARG A 62 1.98 -5.67 9.99
N LYS A 63 1.18 -6.59 9.47
CA LYS A 63 0.19 -7.35 10.25
C LYS A 63 0.79 -8.06 11.47
N THR A 64 2.04 -8.54 11.35
CA THR A 64 2.72 -9.22 12.46
C THR A 64 3.18 -8.22 13.52
N VAL A 65 3.72 -7.07 13.08
CA VAL A 65 4.15 -5.99 13.99
C VAL A 65 2.95 -5.42 14.73
N GLU A 66 1.88 -5.06 14.05
CA GLU A 66 0.65 -4.51 14.64
C GLU A 66 0.01 -5.48 15.65
N ARG A 67 -0.12 -6.76 15.28
CA ARG A 67 -0.64 -7.79 16.18
C ARG A 67 0.22 -7.97 17.43
N ASN A 68 1.55 -7.97 17.27
CA ASN A 68 2.46 -8.14 18.39
C ASN A 68 2.52 -6.88 19.26
N ARG A 69 2.42 -5.68 18.65
CA ARG A 69 2.30 -4.40 19.36
C ARG A 69 1.02 -4.36 20.19
N ALA A 70 -0.12 -4.75 19.64
CA ALA A 70 -1.39 -4.82 20.37
C ALA A 70 -1.30 -5.76 21.59
N LYS A 71 -0.77 -6.97 21.41
CA LYS A 71 -0.55 -7.92 22.49
C LYS A 71 0.43 -7.41 23.57
N LEU A 72 1.42 -6.60 23.15
CA LEU A 72 2.34 -5.99 24.09
C LEU A 72 1.65 -4.92 24.92
N LEU A 73 0.81 -4.08 24.31
CA LEU A 73 0.02 -3.06 25.01
C LEU A 73 -0.95 -3.67 26.03
N GLU A 74 -1.61 -4.79 25.70
CA GLU A 74 -2.43 -5.54 26.65
C GLU A 74 -1.61 -6.02 27.88
N LYS A 75 -0.41 -6.56 27.63
CA LYS A 75 0.48 -6.99 28.73
C LYS A 75 0.96 -5.82 29.57
N ILE A 76 1.23 -4.67 28.97
CA ILE A 76 1.62 -3.46 29.71
C ILE A 76 0.46 -3.00 30.59
N LYS A 77 -0.78 -2.97 30.08
CA LYS A 77 -1.97 -2.62 30.86
C LYS A 77 -2.12 -3.55 32.09
N ALA A 78 -2.10 -4.86 31.88
CA ALA A 78 -2.20 -5.85 32.94
C ALA A 78 -1.05 -5.74 33.98
N LEU A 79 0.14 -5.32 33.54
CA LEU A 79 1.28 -5.12 34.43
C LEU A 79 1.10 -3.86 35.27
N LEU A 80 0.57 -2.78 34.73
CA LEU A 80 0.29 -1.53 35.42
C LEU A 80 -0.84 -1.70 36.45
N GLU A 81 -1.92 -2.43 36.13
CA GLU A 81 -2.99 -2.77 37.05
C GLU A 81 -2.44 -3.50 38.31
N GLN A 82 -1.48 -4.42 38.13
CA GLN A 82 -0.82 -5.10 39.25
C GLN A 82 0.05 -4.17 40.09
N VAL A 83 0.58 -3.10 39.51
CA VAL A 83 1.35 -2.07 40.25
C VAL A 83 0.42 -1.19 41.05
N ASP A 84 -0.70 -0.76 40.51
CA ASP A 84 -1.69 0.07 41.22
C ASP A 84 -2.29 -0.67 42.44
N GLU A 85 -2.56 -1.97 42.33
CA GLU A 85 -2.97 -2.80 43.44
C GLU A 85 -1.88 -2.92 44.52
N ALA A 86 -0.61 -2.89 44.13
CA ALA A 86 0.51 -3.03 45.07
C ALA A 86 0.90 -1.70 45.77
N ILE A 87 0.63 -0.55 45.15
CA ILE A 87 1.03 0.78 45.62
C ILE A 87 -0.09 1.49 46.42
N ALA A 88 -1.33 0.98 46.42
CA ALA A 88 -2.51 1.34 47.26
C ALA A 88 -2.65 2.78 47.83
N GLN A 89 -1.88 3.78 47.43
CA GLN A 89 -1.91 5.15 47.98
C GLN A 89 -2.06 6.30 46.97
N ASP A 90 -1.83 6.10 45.69
CA ASP A 90 -2.14 7.11 44.70
C ASP A 90 -2.68 6.45 43.41
N LYS A 91 -3.95 6.72 43.15
CA LYS A 91 -4.64 6.28 41.94
C LYS A 91 -4.04 6.99 40.71
N CYS A 92 -3.11 6.36 40.05
CA CYS A 92 -2.92 6.64 38.63
C CYS A 92 -4.17 6.14 37.89
N ASN A 93 -5.11 7.01 37.61
CA ASN A 93 -6.21 6.73 36.71
C ASN A 93 -5.62 6.41 35.33
N VAL A 94 -5.41 5.11 35.09
CA VAL A 94 -5.06 4.61 33.75
C VAL A 94 -6.34 4.71 32.93
N ASP A 95 -6.49 5.81 32.20
CA ASP A 95 -7.61 6.00 31.28
C ASP A 95 -7.55 4.87 30.25
N GLU A 96 -8.66 4.16 30.03
CA GLU A 96 -8.74 3.03 29.08
C GLU A 96 -8.33 3.39 27.64
N ARG A 97 -8.19 4.70 27.36
CA ARG A 97 -7.82 5.28 26.05
C ARG A 97 -6.35 5.71 25.95
N MET A 98 -5.53 5.55 26.99
CA MET A 98 -4.13 5.98 26.94
C MET A 98 -3.31 5.10 26.00
N GLU A 99 -2.81 5.69 24.91
CA GLU A 99 -1.72 5.13 24.11
C GLU A 99 -0.40 5.34 24.87
N PHE A 100 0.16 4.25 25.43
CA PHE A 100 1.45 4.30 26.10
C PHE A 100 2.58 4.55 25.11
N THR A 101 3.38 5.57 25.37
CA THR A 101 4.63 5.81 24.63
C THR A 101 5.80 5.08 25.26
N PRO A 102 6.84 4.70 24.49
CA PRO A 102 8.07 4.10 25.06
C PRO A 102 8.73 4.98 26.12
N THR A 103 8.69 6.30 25.97
CA THR A 103 9.24 7.27 26.91
C THR A 103 8.53 7.22 28.24
N GLN A 104 7.19 7.26 28.26
CA GLN A 104 6.39 7.17 29.48
C GLN A 104 6.66 5.87 30.25
N LEU A 105 6.76 4.73 29.55
CA LEU A 105 7.08 3.46 30.19
C LEU A 105 8.49 3.43 30.79
N SER A 106 9.45 4.10 30.15
CA SER A 106 10.81 4.24 30.68
C SER A 106 10.85 5.12 31.91
N GLU A 107 10.11 6.24 31.91
CA GLU A 107 9.96 7.14 33.05
C GLU A 107 9.32 6.43 34.25
N MET A 108 8.20 5.72 34.04
CA MET A 108 7.53 4.90 35.07
C MET A 108 8.47 3.83 35.65
N SER A 109 9.29 3.20 34.79
CA SER A 109 10.30 2.22 35.27
C SER A 109 11.37 2.90 36.13
N ALA A 110 11.83 4.11 35.75
CA ALA A 110 12.80 4.89 36.52
C ALA A 110 12.24 5.36 37.87
N GLU A 111 10.99 5.81 37.92
CA GLU A 111 10.27 6.21 39.13
C GLU A 111 10.13 5.02 40.07
N LEU A 112 9.73 3.85 39.58
CA LEU A 112 9.65 2.63 40.37
C LEU A 112 11.02 2.22 40.96
N ASN A 113 12.09 2.34 40.17
CA ASN A 113 13.45 2.05 40.67
C ASN A 113 13.90 3.07 41.70
N THR A 114 13.55 4.34 41.58
CA THR A 114 13.83 5.40 42.56
C THR A 114 13.07 5.14 43.89
N ALA A 115 11.78 4.83 43.77
CA ALA A 115 10.97 4.43 44.96
C ALA A 115 11.52 3.18 45.65
N LEU A 116 12.00 2.19 44.88
CA LEU A 116 12.64 0.99 45.41
C LEU A 116 13.97 1.28 46.12
N SER A 117 14.73 2.26 45.67
CA SER A 117 16.00 2.67 46.32
C SER A 117 15.81 3.46 47.58
N SER A 118 14.68 4.19 47.72
CA SER A 118 14.34 4.93 48.92
C SER A 118 13.74 4.07 50.07
N LEU A 119 13.27 2.86 49.73
CA LEU A 119 12.77 1.90 50.74
C LEU A 119 13.94 1.31 51.57
N SER A 120 13.94 1.55 52.88
CA SER A 120 14.93 0.99 53.82
C SER A 120 14.92 -0.54 53.79
N VAL A 121 16.07 -1.15 54.09
CA VAL A 121 16.22 -2.60 54.13
C VAL A 121 15.52 -3.12 55.39
N THR A 122 14.29 -3.57 55.25
CA THR A 122 13.51 -4.17 56.33
C THR A 122 13.71 -5.68 56.42
N THR A 123 13.60 -6.22 57.64
CA THR A 123 13.66 -7.67 57.94
C THR A 123 12.34 -8.39 57.68
N ASP A 124 11.25 -7.66 57.43
CA ASP A 124 9.92 -8.23 57.25
C ASP A 124 9.81 -9.02 55.92
N LYS A 125 9.31 -10.23 56.01
CA LYS A 125 9.16 -11.18 54.89
C LYS A 125 8.20 -10.67 53.81
N LYS A 126 7.10 -10.02 54.21
CA LYS A 126 6.08 -9.48 53.31
C LYS A 126 6.63 -8.30 52.49
N GLU A 127 7.42 -7.46 53.12
CA GLU A 127 8.01 -6.28 52.46
C GLU A 127 9.15 -6.67 51.52
N LYS A 128 9.89 -7.72 51.81
CA LYS A 128 10.86 -8.34 50.89
C LYS A 128 10.18 -8.92 49.63
N GLU A 129 9.04 -9.58 49.80
CA GLU A 129 8.27 -10.12 48.65
C GLU A 129 7.70 -8.98 47.79
N ARG A 130 7.16 -7.91 48.39
CA ARG A 130 6.68 -6.71 47.72
C ARG A 130 7.79 -6.06 46.94
N ARG A 131 8.96 -5.87 47.52
CA ARG A 131 10.13 -5.28 46.84
C ARG A 131 10.59 -6.12 45.66
N LYS A 132 10.62 -7.47 45.80
CA LYS A 132 10.94 -8.37 44.67
C LYS A 132 9.93 -8.24 43.50
N LYS A 133 8.63 -8.14 43.83
CA LYS A 133 7.59 -7.92 42.82
C LYS A 133 7.83 -6.62 42.09
N LEU A 134 7.98 -5.49 42.76
CA LEU A 134 8.22 -4.18 42.18
C LEU A 134 9.49 -4.14 41.31
N GLN A 135 10.60 -4.76 41.76
CA GLN A 135 11.81 -4.89 40.96
C GLN A 135 11.59 -5.68 39.67
N LYS A 136 10.81 -6.77 39.73
CA LYS A 136 10.47 -7.56 38.56
C LYS A 136 9.64 -6.74 37.59
N THR A 137 8.64 -6.02 38.11
CA THR A 137 7.77 -5.16 37.30
C THR A 137 8.54 -4.02 36.61
N ALA A 138 9.44 -3.34 37.34
CA ALA A 138 10.27 -2.30 36.74
C ALA A 138 11.13 -2.84 35.59
N LYS A 139 11.76 -4.00 35.75
CA LYS A 139 12.54 -4.66 34.68
C LYS A 139 11.66 -5.07 33.48
N GLU A 140 10.43 -5.54 33.74
CA GLU A 140 9.49 -5.92 32.67
C GLU A 140 9.00 -4.68 31.95
N LEU A 141 8.71 -3.56 32.62
CA LEU A 141 8.36 -2.28 31.98
C LEU A 141 9.48 -1.76 31.08
N GLU A 142 10.74 -1.79 31.56
CA GLU A 142 11.88 -1.39 30.73
C GLU A 142 12.04 -2.28 29.49
N LYS A 143 11.87 -3.58 29.64
CA LYS A 143 11.87 -4.52 28.51
C LYS A 143 10.74 -4.24 27.52
N HIS A 144 9.53 -3.93 28.03
CA HIS A 144 8.38 -3.61 27.20
C HIS A 144 8.53 -2.26 26.51
N SER A 145 9.12 -1.24 27.17
CA SER A 145 9.47 0.04 26.55
C SER A 145 10.40 -0.15 25.35
N LYS A 146 11.50 -0.90 25.52
CA LYS A 146 12.43 -1.21 24.42
C LYS A 146 11.74 -1.92 23.26
N LYS A 147 10.86 -2.90 23.59
CA LYS A 147 10.15 -3.67 22.57
C LYS A 147 9.08 -2.84 21.85
N LEU A 148 8.41 -1.94 22.56
CA LEU A 148 7.45 -1.01 21.96
C LEU A 148 8.15 -0.02 21.04
N SER A 149 9.31 0.49 21.43
CA SER A 149 10.17 1.33 20.58
C SER A 149 10.57 0.60 19.30
N GLU A 150 10.98 -0.68 19.40
CA GLU A 150 11.31 -1.50 18.23
C GLU A 150 10.11 -1.64 17.27
N TYR A 151 8.90 -1.90 17.81
CA TYR A 151 7.70 -1.99 16.96
C TYR A 151 7.33 -0.67 16.31
N ASN A 152 7.47 0.45 17.02
CA ASN A 152 7.22 1.77 16.45
C ASN A 152 8.23 2.07 15.33
N GLN A 153 9.53 1.79 15.52
CA GLN A 153 10.54 1.93 14.48
C GLN A 153 10.24 1.04 13.25
N HIS A 154 9.70 -0.17 13.46
CA HIS A 154 9.27 -1.01 12.35
C HIS A 154 8.10 -0.40 11.59
N LEU A 155 7.12 0.18 12.29
CA LEU A 155 5.97 0.85 11.67
C LEU A 155 6.39 2.11 10.91
N ASP A 156 7.29 2.90 11.47
CA ASP A 156 7.87 4.09 10.81
C ASP A 156 8.61 3.70 9.54
N THR A 157 9.45 2.63 9.60
CA THR A 157 10.17 2.13 8.41
C THR A 157 9.21 1.58 7.35
N LEU A 158 8.10 0.96 7.76
CA LEU A 158 7.09 0.43 6.84
C LEU A 158 6.36 1.55 6.08
N GLY A 159 6.16 2.73 6.71
CA GLY A 159 5.31 3.76 6.13
C GLY A 159 3.94 3.18 5.75
N GLU A 160 3.55 3.21 4.49
CA GLU A 160 2.31 2.58 3.99
C GLU A 160 2.49 1.15 3.48
N ARG A 161 3.73 0.66 3.40
CA ARG A 161 4.07 -0.66 2.87
C ARG A 161 3.63 -1.79 3.79
N ASN A 162 3.32 -2.95 3.23
CA ASN A 162 2.93 -4.15 3.96
C ASN A 162 4.12 -4.94 4.52
N SER A 163 5.33 -4.73 3.97
CA SER A 163 6.54 -5.44 4.36
C SER A 163 7.81 -4.68 4.00
N TYR A 164 8.92 -5.03 4.64
CA TYR A 164 10.25 -4.63 4.21
C TYR A 164 11.29 -5.68 4.62
N SER A 165 12.51 -5.62 4.05
CA SER A 165 13.64 -6.45 4.45
C SER A 165 14.53 -5.71 5.46
N LYS A 166 14.96 -6.40 6.53
CA LYS A 166 15.86 -5.78 7.53
C LYS A 166 17.24 -5.39 6.95
N THR A 167 17.68 -6.07 5.90
CA THR A 167 18.96 -5.83 5.24
C THR A 167 18.88 -4.78 4.13
N ASP A 168 17.69 -4.49 3.64
CA ASP A 168 17.38 -3.43 2.68
C ASP A 168 16.02 -2.86 3.03
N LYS A 169 16.01 -1.75 3.78
CA LYS A 169 14.80 -1.18 4.36
C LYS A 169 13.85 -0.58 3.32
N ASP A 170 14.36 -0.27 2.14
CA ASP A 170 13.58 0.33 1.05
C ASP A 170 12.93 -0.74 0.18
N ALA A 171 13.47 -1.96 0.15
CA ALA A 171 12.91 -3.08 -0.61
C ALA A 171 11.64 -3.64 0.05
N THR A 172 10.62 -3.86 -0.77
CA THR A 172 9.36 -4.48 -0.36
C THR A 172 9.27 -5.93 -0.87
N PHE A 173 8.67 -6.82 -0.10
CA PHE A 173 8.45 -8.20 -0.55
C PHE A 173 7.34 -8.24 -1.59
N MET A 174 7.69 -8.65 -2.80
CA MET A 174 6.80 -8.74 -3.95
C MET A 174 7.02 -10.04 -4.74
N ARG A 175 6.00 -10.45 -5.48
CA ARG A 175 6.10 -11.59 -6.39
C ARG A 175 6.83 -11.14 -7.66
N MET A 176 7.95 -11.82 -7.99
CA MET A 176 8.71 -11.52 -9.20
C MET A 176 8.00 -12.03 -10.45
N LYS A 177 8.17 -11.33 -11.60
CA LYS A 177 7.67 -11.79 -12.91
C LYS A 177 8.35 -13.11 -13.32
N GLU A 178 9.67 -13.22 -13.10
CA GLU A 178 10.46 -14.42 -13.36
C GLU A 178 10.49 -15.34 -12.11
N ASP A 179 9.46 -16.13 -11.96
CA ASP A 179 9.42 -17.22 -10.98
C ASP A 179 9.61 -18.54 -11.71
N ALA A 180 10.87 -18.93 -11.92
CA ALA A 180 11.22 -20.15 -12.64
C ALA A 180 10.59 -21.41 -12.04
N MET A 181 10.26 -21.39 -10.75
CA MET A 181 9.63 -22.52 -10.05
C MET A 181 8.10 -22.40 -10.00
N ASN A 182 7.54 -21.31 -10.46
CA ASN A 182 6.11 -20.99 -10.45
C ASN A 182 5.39 -21.28 -9.11
N ASN A 183 6.11 -21.11 -8.01
CA ASN A 183 5.63 -21.39 -6.65
C ASN A 183 5.06 -20.17 -5.93
N GLY A 184 5.03 -19.02 -6.58
CA GLY A 184 4.52 -17.78 -6.03
C GLY A 184 5.39 -17.16 -4.93
N GLN A 185 6.66 -17.54 -4.85
CA GLN A 185 7.58 -17.02 -3.84
C GLN A 185 7.73 -15.51 -3.93
N THR A 186 7.57 -14.83 -2.80
CA THR A 186 7.86 -13.41 -2.68
C THR A 186 9.33 -13.20 -2.35
N LYS A 187 9.93 -12.18 -2.98
CA LYS A 187 11.30 -11.75 -2.75
C LYS A 187 11.35 -10.26 -2.48
N PRO A 188 12.35 -9.77 -1.71
CA PRO A 188 12.55 -8.33 -1.57
C PRO A 188 12.94 -7.73 -2.91
N GLY A 189 12.32 -6.63 -3.29
CA GLY A 189 12.58 -5.99 -4.58
C GLY A 189 11.91 -4.63 -4.71
N TYR A 190 12.06 -4.10 -5.90
CA TYR A 190 11.53 -2.82 -6.33
C TYR A 190 10.70 -2.99 -7.59
N ASN A 191 9.69 -2.17 -7.75
CA ASN A 191 8.93 -2.03 -8.97
C ASN A 191 9.55 -0.88 -9.77
N LEU A 192 10.22 -1.19 -10.87
CA LEU A 192 10.79 -0.23 -11.80
C LEU A 192 9.75 0.09 -12.87
N GLN A 193 9.34 1.34 -12.95
CA GLN A 193 8.54 1.87 -14.03
C GLN A 193 9.47 2.48 -15.08
N ILE A 194 9.20 2.24 -16.35
CA ILE A 194 9.99 2.73 -17.48
C ILE A 194 9.02 3.34 -18.50
N GLY A 195 9.26 4.59 -18.83
CA GLY A 195 8.64 5.29 -19.95
C GLY A 195 9.51 5.20 -21.19
N THR A 196 8.90 5.00 -22.35
CA THR A 196 9.61 4.88 -23.62
C THR A 196 8.88 5.58 -24.76
N GLU A 197 9.65 6.15 -25.69
CA GLU A 197 9.17 6.64 -26.96
C GLU A 197 10.16 6.26 -28.07
N GLY A 198 9.69 5.73 -29.20
CA GLY A 198 10.54 5.43 -30.36
C GLY A 198 11.75 4.54 -30.05
N GLN A 199 11.65 3.60 -29.11
CA GLN A 199 12.71 2.71 -28.61
C GLN A 199 13.74 3.40 -27.69
N PHE A 200 13.55 4.65 -27.33
CA PHE A 200 14.34 5.34 -26.31
C PHE A 200 13.63 5.32 -24.97
N ILE A 201 14.40 5.20 -23.88
CA ILE A 201 13.87 5.38 -22.53
C ILE A 201 13.76 6.89 -22.30
N THR A 202 12.55 7.33 -21.99
CA THR A 202 12.21 8.73 -21.72
C THR A 202 12.15 9.03 -20.24
N ASP A 203 11.65 8.10 -19.44
CA ASP A 203 11.62 8.23 -17.98
C ASP A 203 11.82 6.89 -17.27
N PHE A 204 12.23 6.94 -16.02
CA PHE A 204 12.29 5.78 -15.13
C PHE A 204 12.10 6.20 -13.67
N ALA A 205 11.44 5.34 -12.90
CA ALA A 205 11.30 5.53 -11.46
C ALA A 205 11.22 4.18 -10.74
N LEU A 206 11.75 4.14 -9.51
CA LEU A 206 11.71 2.96 -8.64
C LEU A 206 10.69 3.16 -7.54
N PHE A 207 9.79 2.21 -7.39
CA PHE A 207 8.72 2.24 -6.40
C PHE A 207 8.79 1.04 -5.45
N PRO A 208 8.45 1.23 -4.18
CA PRO A 208 8.32 0.12 -3.24
C PRO A 208 6.99 -0.62 -3.37
N ASN A 209 6.06 -0.12 -4.20
CA ASN A 209 4.71 -0.67 -4.37
C ASN A 209 4.75 -1.92 -5.26
N PRO A 210 4.20 -3.08 -4.80
CA PRO A 210 4.21 -4.32 -5.59
C PRO A 210 3.30 -4.31 -6.81
N THR A 211 2.35 -3.37 -6.89
CA THR A 211 1.35 -3.24 -7.97
C THR A 211 1.56 -1.96 -8.77
N ASP A 212 1.30 -2.03 -10.06
CA ASP A 212 1.53 -0.91 -10.98
C ASP A 212 0.46 0.18 -10.85
N THR A 213 -0.74 -0.17 -10.41
CA THR A 213 -1.85 0.77 -10.22
C THR A 213 -1.50 1.98 -9.34
N LEU A 214 -0.76 1.75 -8.24
CA LEU A 214 -0.38 2.81 -7.29
C LEU A 214 0.90 3.56 -7.68
N THR A 215 1.63 3.09 -8.69
CA THR A 215 2.88 3.72 -9.14
C THR A 215 2.66 4.68 -10.29
N TYR A 216 1.51 4.60 -10.95
CA TYR A 216 1.23 5.32 -12.19
C TYR A 216 1.23 6.84 -12.01
N ILE A 217 0.39 7.37 -11.14
CA ILE A 217 0.32 8.83 -10.90
C ILE A 217 1.66 9.39 -10.41
N PRO A 218 2.34 8.78 -9.40
CA PRO A 218 3.67 9.22 -9.00
C PRO A 218 4.71 9.16 -10.12
N PHE A 219 4.59 8.21 -11.06
CA PHE A 219 5.45 8.13 -12.24
C PHE A 219 5.19 9.29 -13.19
N MET A 220 3.92 9.60 -13.51
CA MET A 220 3.53 10.74 -14.35
C MET A 220 3.95 12.09 -13.72
N GLU A 221 3.87 12.20 -12.40
CA GLU A 221 4.39 13.37 -11.67
C GLU A 221 5.92 13.48 -11.79
N SER A 222 6.65 12.34 -11.76
CA SER A 222 8.10 12.32 -12.01
C SER A 222 8.42 12.84 -13.41
N PHE A 223 7.69 12.36 -14.43
CA PHE A 223 7.83 12.84 -15.80
C PHE A 223 7.58 14.35 -15.90
N LYS A 224 6.49 14.84 -15.32
CA LYS A 224 6.16 16.27 -15.28
C LYS A 224 7.24 17.10 -14.59
N ASN A 225 7.79 16.62 -13.49
CA ASN A 225 8.86 17.31 -12.78
C ASN A 225 10.17 17.35 -13.58
N ARG A 226 10.41 16.33 -14.41
CA ARG A 226 11.60 16.21 -15.24
C ARG A 226 11.54 17.09 -16.49
N TYR A 227 10.37 17.19 -17.13
CA TYR A 227 10.21 17.85 -18.44
C TYR A 227 9.29 19.08 -18.41
N GLU A 228 8.76 19.43 -17.24
CA GLU A 228 7.81 20.54 -17.01
C GLU A 228 6.50 20.42 -17.83
N ALA A 229 6.26 19.26 -18.42
CA ALA A 229 5.08 18.93 -19.22
C ALA A 229 4.67 17.47 -19.02
N LEU A 230 3.43 17.15 -19.36
CA LEU A 230 2.94 15.77 -19.46
C LEU A 230 2.84 15.38 -20.95
N PRO A 231 2.92 14.08 -21.30
CA PRO A 231 2.71 13.62 -22.66
C PRO A 231 1.27 13.90 -23.10
N SER A 232 1.04 14.09 -24.38
CA SER A 232 -0.31 14.24 -24.95
C SER A 232 -1.03 12.91 -25.08
N THR A 233 -0.28 11.81 -25.23
CA THR A 233 -0.80 10.46 -25.41
C THR A 233 -0.05 9.48 -24.52
N GLU A 234 -0.80 8.62 -23.83
CA GLU A 234 -0.26 7.64 -22.89
C GLU A 234 -0.74 6.23 -23.23
N ILE A 235 0.19 5.29 -23.29
CA ILE A 235 -0.09 3.87 -23.57
C ILE A 235 0.43 3.01 -22.41
N ALA A 236 -0.46 2.28 -21.73
CA ALA A 236 -0.07 1.40 -20.65
C ALA A 236 -0.89 0.10 -20.63
N ASP A 237 -0.39 -0.91 -19.93
CA ASP A 237 -1.07 -2.19 -19.84
C ASP A 237 -2.25 -2.17 -18.86
N SER A 238 -2.96 -3.31 -18.73
CA SER A 238 -4.11 -3.43 -17.84
C SER A 238 -3.77 -3.38 -16.34
N GLY A 239 -2.50 -3.48 -15.97
CA GLY A 239 -2.02 -3.33 -14.59
C GLY A 239 -2.19 -1.92 -14.04
N TYR A 240 -2.26 -0.93 -14.94
CA TYR A 240 -2.44 0.49 -14.59
C TYR A 240 -3.90 0.92 -14.55
N GLY A 241 -4.83 0.08 -15.05
CA GLY A 241 -6.25 0.41 -15.14
C GLY A 241 -6.92 0.58 -13.77
N SER A 242 -7.22 1.82 -13.38
CA SER A 242 -8.01 2.16 -12.20
C SER A 242 -8.82 3.43 -12.44
N GLU A 243 -9.90 3.61 -11.65
CA GLU A 243 -10.71 4.84 -11.71
C GLU A 243 -9.86 6.10 -11.48
N GLU A 244 -8.97 6.04 -10.49
CA GLU A 244 -8.10 7.14 -10.10
C GLU A 244 -7.14 7.52 -11.23
N ASN A 245 -6.51 6.52 -11.88
CA ASN A 245 -5.60 6.74 -12.99
C ASN A 245 -6.31 7.27 -14.24
N TYR A 246 -7.51 6.74 -14.58
CA TYR A 246 -8.30 7.27 -15.69
C TYR A 246 -8.75 8.71 -15.44
N ARG A 247 -9.16 9.04 -14.22
CA ARG A 247 -9.53 10.40 -13.86
C ARG A 247 -8.34 11.35 -13.97
N PHE A 248 -7.16 10.94 -13.51
CA PHE A 248 -5.93 11.72 -13.66
C PHE A 248 -5.65 12.05 -15.14
N LEU A 249 -5.76 11.06 -16.01
CA LEU A 249 -5.55 11.24 -17.47
C LEU A 249 -6.59 12.20 -18.06
N GLU A 250 -7.86 12.06 -17.71
CA GLU A 250 -8.95 12.93 -18.17
C GLU A 250 -8.76 14.38 -17.69
N GLU A 251 -8.46 14.58 -16.40
CA GLU A 251 -8.25 15.91 -15.79
C GLU A 251 -7.06 16.66 -16.41
N HIS A 252 -6.06 15.93 -16.92
CA HIS A 252 -4.90 16.51 -17.60
C HIS A 252 -5.04 16.56 -19.12
N GLY A 253 -6.15 16.10 -19.68
CA GLY A 253 -6.41 16.11 -21.12
C GLY A 253 -5.50 15.17 -21.91
N ILE A 254 -5.01 14.10 -21.29
CA ILE A 254 -4.13 13.11 -21.92
C ILE A 254 -4.97 12.07 -22.66
N GLU A 255 -4.69 11.83 -23.94
CA GLU A 255 -5.30 10.74 -24.69
C GLU A 255 -4.77 9.40 -24.18
N ALA A 256 -5.68 8.57 -23.62
CA ALA A 256 -5.30 7.39 -22.86
C ALA A 256 -5.58 6.09 -23.61
N PHE A 257 -4.56 5.27 -23.83
CA PHE A 257 -4.66 3.90 -24.32
C PHE A 257 -4.28 2.92 -23.21
N VAL A 258 -5.01 2.99 -22.08
CA VAL A 258 -4.78 2.15 -20.89
C VAL A 258 -5.87 1.08 -20.81
N LYS A 259 -5.49 -0.18 -20.97
CA LYS A 259 -6.43 -1.31 -20.94
C LYS A 259 -7.07 -1.49 -19.58
N TYR A 260 -8.36 -1.78 -19.55
CA TYR A 260 -9.04 -2.13 -18.30
C TYR A 260 -8.66 -3.56 -17.83
N ASN A 261 -8.79 -3.82 -16.54
CA ASN A 261 -8.26 -5.03 -15.88
C ASN A 261 -8.77 -6.37 -16.45
N ARG A 262 -9.89 -6.39 -17.14
CA ARG A 262 -10.48 -7.62 -17.72
C ARG A 262 -10.29 -7.75 -19.22
N PHE A 263 -9.70 -6.77 -19.88
CA PHE A 263 -9.54 -6.73 -21.33
C PHE A 263 -9.04 -8.06 -21.92
N HIS A 264 -7.92 -8.57 -21.42
CA HIS A 264 -7.34 -9.82 -21.91
C HIS A 264 -8.15 -11.07 -21.56
N ILE A 265 -8.93 -11.04 -20.49
CA ILE A 265 -9.78 -12.17 -20.07
C ILE A 265 -10.99 -12.26 -21.00
N GLU A 266 -11.58 -11.14 -21.33
CA GLU A 266 -12.78 -11.04 -22.17
C GLU A 266 -12.53 -11.36 -23.64
N GLN A 267 -11.28 -11.20 -24.11
CA GLN A 267 -10.88 -11.57 -25.47
C GLN A 267 -10.53 -13.07 -25.64
N ARG A 268 -10.54 -13.86 -24.59
CA ARG A 268 -10.25 -15.29 -24.73
C ARG A 268 -11.35 -16.01 -25.49
N PRO A 269 -11.05 -16.91 -26.46
CA PRO A 269 -12.06 -17.61 -27.28
C PRO A 269 -13.10 -18.42 -26.48
N ARG A 270 -12.75 -18.81 -25.25
CA ARG A 270 -13.63 -19.57 -24.33
C ARG A 270 -14.26 -18.68 -23.24
N TYR A 271 -14.13 -17.37 -23.35
CA TYR A 271 -14.74 -16.48 -22.38
C TYR A 271 -16.26 -16.50 -22.53
N VAL A 272 -16.95 -16.79 -21.44
CA VAL A 272 -18.41 -16.69 -21.35
C VAL A 272 -18.72 -15.56 -20.37
N GLN A 273 -19.47 -14.60 -20.83
CA GLN A 273 -19.91 -13.48 -19.99
C GLN A 273 -20.85 -14.01 -18.89
N ASP A 274 -20.48 -13.78 -17.63
CA ASP A 274 -21.32 -14.14 -16.50
C ASP A 274 -22.48 -13.14 -16.37
N PRO A 275 -23.75 -13.55 -16.62
CA PRO A 275 -24.90 -12.66 -16.59
C PRO A 275 -25.22 -12.15 -15.17
N PHE A 276 -24.65 -12.75 -14.14
CA PHE A 276 -24.91 -12.38 -12.74
C PHE A 276 -23.89 -11.38 -12.19
N ARG A 277 -22.89 -11.00 -12.96
CA ARG A 277 -21.98 -9.92 -12.56
C ARG A 277 -22.63 -8.56 -12.75
N SER A 278 -22.47 -7.67 -11.77
CA SER A 278 -23.05 -6.32 -11.79
C SER A 278 -22.60 -5.48 -12.98
N GLU A 279 -21.36 -5.71 -13.43
CA GLU A 279 -20.77 -5.01 -14.58
C GLU A 279 -21.48 -5.36 -15.90
N ASN A 280 -22.07 -6.54 -15.97
CA ASN A 280 -22.75 -7.06 -17.17
C ASN A 280 -24.26 -6.74 -17.21
N PHE A 281 -24.79 -6.04 -16.19
CA PHE A 281 -26.18 -5.63 -16.19
C PHE A 281 -26.40 -4.49 -17.18
N TYR A 282 -27.51 -4.57 -17.92
CA TYR A 282 -27.90 -3.45 -18.76
C TYR A 282 -28.13 -2.19 -17.91
N TYR A 283 -27.61 -1.07 -18.38
CA TYR A 283 -27.75 0.22 -17.75
C TYR A 283 -28.39 1.21 -18.72
N ASN A 284 -29.47 1.84 -18.29
CA ASN A 284 -30.08 2.93 -19.02
C ASN A 284 -29.57 4.26 -18.46
N GLU A 285 -28.72 4.92 -19.21
CA GLU A 285 -28.08 6.17 -18.79
C GLU A 285 -29.08 7.33 -18.72
N LYS A 286 -30.08 7.37 -19.62
CA LYS A 286 -31.05 8.46 -19.67
C LYS A 286 -32.00 8.48 -18.47
N GLU A 287 -32.38 7.30 -17.97
CA GLU A 287 -33.36 7.15 -16.90
C GLU A 287 -32.70 6.66 -15.58
N ASP A 288 -31.39 6.50 -15.58
CA ASP A 288 -30.53 6.14 -14.43
C ASP A 288 -31.04 4.89 -13.67
N TYR A 289 -31.24 3.77 -14.39
CA TYR A 289 -31.54 2.48 -13.80
C TYR A 289 -30.76 1.34 -14.44
N CYS A 290 -30.57 0.25 -13.69
CA CYS A 290 -30.04 -1.00 -14.21
C CYS A 290 -31.16 -2.02 -14.41
N VAL A 291 -30.92 -3.05 -15.23
CA VAL A 291 -31.84 -4.18 -15.41
C VAL A 291 -31.15 -5.45 -14.91
N CYS A 292 -31.81 -6.16 -13.99
CA CYS A 292 -31.28 -7.42 -13.48
C CYS A 292 -31.47 -8.56 -14.52
N PRO A 293 -30.81 -9.73 -14.37
CA PRO A 293 -30.96 -10.85 -15.30
C PRO A 293 -32.39 -11.42 -15.47
N MET A 294 -33.31 -11.10 -14.56
CA MET A 294 -34.73 -11.40 -14.67
C MET A 294 -35.58 -10.32 -15.37
N GLY A 295 -34.94 -9.25 -15.86
CA GLY A 295 -35.62 -8.15 -16.52
C GLY A 295 -36.24 -7.12 -15.58
N GLN A 296 -36.02 -7.19 -14.25
CA GLN A 296 -36.51 -6.17 -13.32
C GLN A 296 -35.66 -4.92 -13.34
N HIS A 297 -36.29 -3.76 -13.28
CA HIS A 297 -35.58 -2.50 -13.08
C HIS A 297 -35.00 -2.44 -11.66
N MET A 298 -33.77 -2.02 -11.59
CA MET A 298 -33.06 -1.72 -10.35
C MET A 298 -32.91 -0.20 -10.28
N ASN A 299 -33.68 0.42 -9.43
CA ASN A 299 -33.69 1.88 -9.31
C ASN A 299 -32.55 2.36 -8.42
N ARG A 300 -32.07 3.56 -8.68
CA ARG A 300 -31.07 4.21 -7.84
C ARG A 300 -31.63 4.47 -6.45
N ILE A 301 -30.91 4.00 -5.42
CA ILE A 301 -31.27 4.19 -4.01
C ILE A 301 -30.32 5.14 -3.27
N GLY A 302 -29.29 5.61 -3.92
CA GLY A 302 -28.31 6.54 -3.34
C GLY A 302 -26.91 6.34 -3.90
N GLN A 303 -25.95 6.90 -3.20
CA GLN A 303 -24.53 6.78 -3.52
C GLN A 303 -23.72 6.44 -2.26
N ARG A 304 -22.56 5.85 -2.46
CA ARG A 304 -21.61 5.52 -1.41
C ARG A 304 -20.22 6.01 -1.79
N ARG A 305 -19.55 6.67 -0.87
CA ARG A 305 -18.13 7.03 -0.99
C ARG A 305 -17.27 5.93 -0.40
N VAL A 306 -16.33 5.42 -1.17
CA VAL A 306 -15.39 4.38 -0.77
C VAL A 306 -13.98 4.94 -0.92
N LYS A 307 -13.22 4.97 0.19
CA LYS A 307 -11.82 5.37 0.17
C LYS A 307 -10.98 4.17 -0.26
N THR A 308 -10.14 4.36 -1.28
CA THR A 308 -9.18 3.36 -1.77
C THR A 308 -7.93 3.30 -0.89
N GLU A 309 -7.03 2.36 -1.15
CA GLU A 309 -5.74 2.26 -0.45
C GLU A 309 -4.84 3.48 -0.71
N SER A 310 -4.95 4.14 -1.86
CA SER A 310 -4.26 5.40 -2.20
C SER A 310 -4.82 6.62 -1.47
N GLY A 311 -5.99 6.48 -0.83
CA GLY A 311 -6.71 7.60 -0.21
C GLY A 311 -7.71 8.28 -1.14
N TYR A 312 -7.78 7.89 -2.41
CA TYR A 312 -8.75 8.37 -3.38
C TYR A 312 -10.18 8.02 -2.96
N ILE A 313 -11.13 8.94 -3.18
CA ILE A 313 -12.53 8.75 -2.85
C ILE A 313 -13.32 8.43 -4.12
N SER A 314 -13.65 7.14 -4.27
CA SER A 314 -14.51 6.63 -5.34
C SER A 314 -15.97 6.84 -4.98
N GLU A 315 -16.75 7.44 -5.88
CA GLU A 315 -18.21 7.56 -5.73
C GLU A 315 -18.90 6.45 -6.50
N ARG A 316 -19.67 5.64 -5.78
CA ARG A 316 -20.39 4.50 -6.35
C ARG A 316 -21.88 4.71 -6.21
N HIS A 317 -22.58 4.71 -7.33
CA HIS A 317 -24.05 4.75 -7.36
C HIS A 317 -24.60 3.37 -7.00
N ARG A 318 -25.63 3.34 -6.14
CA ARG A 318 -26.24 2.11 -5.65
C ARG A 318 -27.62 1.95 -6.26
N TYR A 319 -27.87 0.76 -6.83
CA TYR A 319 -29.13 0.40 -7.47
C TYR A 319 -29.69 -0.84 -6.81
N GLN A 320 -30.99 -0.87 -6.52
CA GLN A 320 -31.65 -1.97 -5.84
C GLN A 320 -32.74 -2.58 -6.71
N ALA A 321 -32.78 -3.91 -6.78
CA ALA A 321 -33.83 -4.67 -7.41
C ALA A 321 -35.18 -4.47 -6.64
N GLN A 322 -36.29 -4.45 -7.34
CA GLN A 322 -37.61 -4.22 -6.75
C GLN A 322 -38.05 -5.39 -5.87
N ASN A 323 -37.94 -6.63 -6.37
CA ASN A 323 -38.29 -7.82 -5.62
C ASN A 323 -37.47 -9.04 -6.04
N CYS A 324 -36.73 -9.60 -5.10
CA CYS A 324 -35.98 -10.83 -5.27
C CYS A 324 -36.63 -12.05 -4.60
N ASN A 325 -37.78 -11.89 -3.95
CA ASN A 325 -38.52 -13.02 -3.34
C ASN A 325 -39.18 -13.86 -4.44
N GLY A 326 -39.00 -15.18 -4.36
CA GLY A 326 -39.54 -16.10 -5.36
C GLY A 326 -38.85 -16.05 -6.73
N CYS A 327 -37.76 -15.29 -6.89
CA CYS A 327 -37.04 -15.21 -8.14
C CYS A 327 -36.30 -16.55 -8.41
N PRO A 328 -36.55 -17.22 -9.56
CA PRO A 328 -35.94 -18.51 -9.87
C PRO A 328 -34.43 -18.44 -10.07
N LEU A 329 -33.91 -17.28 -10.47
CA LEU A 329 -32.46 -17.05 -10.65
C LEU A 329 -31.75 -16.66 -9.34
N ARG A 330 -32.47 -16.44 -8.25
CA ARG A 330 -31.88 -15.98 -6.98
C ARG A 330 -30.71 -16.84 -6.50
N PRO A 331 -30.75 -18.19 -6.51
CA PRO A 331 -29.64 -19.02 -6.01
C PRO A 331 -28.31 -18.81 -6.76
N LEU A 332 -28.40 -18.46 -8.05
CA LEU A 332 -27.23 -18.17 -8.91
C LEU A 332 -26.82 -16.69 -8.83
N CYS A 333 -27.80 -15.80 -8.62
CA CYS A 333 -27.63 -14.36 -8.72
C CYS A 333 -27.18 -13.71 -7.41
N PHE A 334 -27.81 -14.10 -6.27
CA PHE A 334 -27.62 -13.38 -5.01
C PHE A 334 -27.96 -14.23 -3.78
N LYS A 335 -27.00 -14.46 -2.90
CA LYS A 335 -27.12 -15.33 -1.74
C LYS A 335 -27.55 -14.63 -0.44
N ALA A 336 -27.38 -13.30 -0.34
CA ALA A 336 -27.72 -12.55 0.88
C ALA A 336 -29.25 -12.37 1.05
N THR A 337 -29.68 -11.96 2.22
CA THR A 337 -31.07 -11.64 2.54
C THR A 337 -31.52 -10.33 1.87
N GLY A 338 -32.83 -10.20 1.58
CA GLY A 338 -33.40 -8.99 0.97
C GLY A 338 -33.26 -8.91 -0.54
N ASN A 339 -33.46 -7.73 -1.09
CA ASN A 339 -33.32 -7.44 -2.52
C ASN A 339 -31.85 -7.15 -2.88
N ARG A 340 -31.43 -7.60 -4.07
CA ARG A 340 -30.06 -7.39 -4.53
C ARG A 340 -29.78 -5.90 -4.72
N ILE A 341 -28.64 -5.46 -4.16
CA ILE A 341 -28.07 -4.13 -4.37
C ILE A 341 -26.78 -4.31 -5.16
N ILE A 342 -26.59 -3.51 -6.19
CA ILE A 342 -25.33 -3.40 -6.93
C ILE A 342 -24.75 -2.00 -6.76
N GLU A 343 -23.44 -1.90 -6.88
CA GLU A 343 -22.71 -0.64 -6.91
C GLU A 343 -22.13 -0.47 -8.32
N ARG A 344 -22.29 0.71 -8.89
CA ARG A 344 -21.80 1.06 -10.21
C ARG A 344 -21.00 2.35 -10.14
N ASN A 345 -19.86 2.34 -10.78
CA ASN A 345 -19.06 3.53 -10.98
C ASN A 345 -19.24 4.03 -12.42
N GLN A 346 -19.56 5.29 -12.60
CA GLN A 346 -19.80 5.85 -13.93
C GLN A 346 -18.51 6.01 -14.74
N ILE A 347 -17.40 6.35 -14.09
CA ILE A 347 -16.12 6.66 -14.76
C ILE A 347 -15.49 5.42 -15.41
N CYS A 348 -15.53 4.26 -14.76
CA CYS A 348 -15.00 3.02 -15.35
C CYS A 348 -15.71 2.55 -16.62
N LEU A 349 -16.86 3.13 -16.98
CA LEU A 349 -17.63 2.76 -18.16
C LEU A 349 -17.21 3.54 -19.41
N TYR A 350 -16.83 4.81 -19.22
CA TYR A 350 -16.32 5.64 -20.33
C TYR A 350 -14.97 5.10 -20.83
N SER A 351 -14.10 4.63 -19.95
CA SER A 351 -12.80 4.06 -20.33
C SER A 351 -12.92 2.71 -21.08
N ALA A 352 -13.99 1.94 -20.87
CA ALA A 352 -14.26 0.72 -21.63
C ALA A 352 -14.86 0.98 -23.03
N ALA A 353 -15.35 2.18 -23.30
CA ALA A 353 -15.97 2.57 -24.56
C ALA A 353 -15.00 3.28 -25.54
N ILE A 354 -13.76 3.56 -25.11
CA ILE A 354 -12.73 4.22 -25.93
C ILE A 354 -11.91 3.21 -26.78
N TYR A 355 -12.19 1.90 -26.67
CA TYR A 355 -11.52 0.85 -27.43
C TYR A 355 -12.47 0.07 -28.34
#